data_cd067a30ca8e520b12ac837c03b1bfc2
#
_entry.id   cd067a30ca8e520b12ac837c03b1bfc2
#
_cell.length_a   1.000
_cell.length_b   1.000
_cell.length_c   1.000
_cell.angle_alpha   90.00
_cell.angle_beta   90.00
_cell.angle_gamma   90.00
#
_symmetry.space_group_name_H-M   'P 1'
#
loop_
_entity.id
_entity.type
_entity.pdbx_description
1 polymer ?
#
loop_
_entity_poly.entity_id
_entity_poly.type
_entity_poly.pdbx_seq_one_letter_code
_entity_poly.pdbx_strand_id
1 'polypeptide(L)'
;MTIWVKNEKNGATKQAIREKEIALGVTLPIEYKQLLSEQNGGLIRKNHFKTTEPTSYGLDFGEIYYLASLDEILTDIPEQKDVDLAGKQVYFHRDESRYLGFSYIDNTSEPSIIYVDFETLQTLIVAETFATFIEELYFSPFPTDFAEQFPIKKLNQIFASSNVQKTKQLLELLEDYPDKKW
;
A
#
# COMPACT_ATOMS: atom_id res chain seq x y z
N MET A 1 2.34 15.30 10.15
CA MET A 1 1.05 14.79 9.61
C MET A 1 1.10 13.27 9.72
N THR A 2 0.12 12.62 10.35
CA THR A 2 0.16 11.15 10.52
C THR A 2 -0.02 10.44 9.17
N ILE A 3 0.64 9.28 9.02
CA ILE A 3 0.47 8.42 7.85
C ILE A 3 -0.94 7.76 7.83
N TRP A 4 -1.56 7.56 8.99
CA TRP A 4 -2.81 6.82 9.16
C TRP A 4 -4.05 7.60 8.70
N VAL A 5 -5.00 6.90 8.07
CA VAL A 5 -6.32 7.47 7.71
C VAL A 5 -7.10 7.80 8.98
N LYS A 6 -7.15 6.87 9.92
CA LYS A 6 -7.78 7.01 11.22
C LYS A 6 -6.90 6.38 12.29
N ASN A 7 -6.88 6.96 13.45
CA ASN A 7 -6.19 6.42 14.61
C ASN A 7 -7.18 5.57 15.42
N GLU A 8 -7.45 4.36 14.94
CA GLU A 8 -8.48 3.47 15.50
C GLU A 8 -7.93 2.32 16.35
N LYS A 9 -6.63 2.04 16.23
CA LYS A 9 -6.00 0.91 16.91
C LYS A 9 -5.00 1.39 17.95
N ASN A 10 -4.92 0.71 19.07
CA ASN A 10 -3.82 0.90 20.00
C ASN A 10 -2.51 0.47 19.36
N GLY A 11 -1.43 1.17 19.65
CA GLY A 11 -0.10 0.82 19.20
C GLY A 11 0.38 -0.50 19.82
N ALA A 12 1.28 -1.17 19.10
CA ALA A 12 1.95 -2.36 19.61
C ALA A 12 2.94 -2.00 20.71
N THR A 13 3.02 -2.84 21.74
CA THR A 13 4.03 -2.66 22.79
C THR A 13 5.43 -3.03 22.28
N LYS A 14 6.45 -2.42 22.88
CA LYS A 14 7.86 -2.76 22.58
C LYS A 14 8.14 -4.25 22.78
N GLN A 15 7.51 -4.86 23.78
CA GLN A 15 7.66 -6.28 24.07
C GLN A 15 7.04 -7.13 22.94
N ALA A 16 5.82 -6.84 22.50
CA ALA A 16 5.17 -7.54 21.39
C ALA A 16 5.98 -7.44 20.08
N ILE A 17 6.53 -6.25 19.78
CA ILE A 17 7.40 -6.05 18.62
C ILE A 17 8.64 -6.95 18.73
N ARG A 18 9.31 -6.96 19.88
CA ARG A 18 10.49 -7.79 20.11
C ARG A 18 10.20 -9.28 20.01
N GLU A 19 9.09 -9.74 20.57
CA GLU A 19 8.64 -11.13 20.47
C GLU A 19 8.41 -11.53 19.01
N LYS A 20 7.78 -10.63 18.23
CA LYS A 20 7.59 -10.86 16.79
C LYS A 20 8.93 -10.90 16.04
N GLU A 21 9.87 -10.01 16.30
CA GLU A 21 11.21 -10.02 15.69
C GLU A 21 11.94 -11.34 15.99
N ILE A 22 11.84 -11.84 17.22
CA ILE A 22 12.42 -13.14 17.59
C ILE A 22 11.76 -14.29 16.79
N ALA A 23 10.43 -14.29 16.73
CA ALA A 23 9.69 -15.30 15.97
C ALA A 23 9.99 -15.25 14.47
N LEU A 24 10.14 -14.04 13.91
CA LEU A 24 10.53 -13.83 12.53
C LEU A 24 12.03 -14.13 12.27
N GLY A 25 12.88 -14.08 13.30
CA GLY A 25 14.35 -14.22 13.16
C GLY A 25 14.99 -13.09 12.34
N VAL A 26 14.39 -11.88 12.37
CA VAL A 26 14.92 -10.66 11.74
C VAL A 26 14.67 -9.46 12.64
N THR A 27 15.35 -8.35 12.38
CA THR A 27 15.05 -7.06 12.98
C THR A 27 14.19 -6.25 12.03
N LEU A 28 13.03 -5.79 12.49
CA LEU A 28 12.15 -4.92 11.68
C LEU A 28 12.76 -3.51 11.58
N PRO A 29 12.56 -2.79 10.45
CA PRO A 29 13.01 -1.40 10.30
C PRO A 29 12.48 -0.51 11.42
N ILE A 30 13.31 0.45 11.85
CA ILE A 30 12.98 1.29 13.02
C ILE A 30 11.72 2.13 12.77
N GLU A 31 11.54 2.64 11.56
CA GLU A 31 10.37 3.44 11.17
C GLU A 31 9.10 2.59 11.19
N TYR A 32 9.18 1.34 10.74
CA TYR A 32 8.04 0.42 10.81
C TYR A 32 7.66 0.14 12.27
N LYS A 33 8.64 -0.11 13.15
CA LYS A 33 8.41 -0.28 14.60
C LYS A 33 7.80 0.97 15.25
N GLN A 34 8.22 2.16 14.82
CA GLN A 34 7.64 3.42 15.28
C GLN A 34 6.16 3.52 14.88
N LEU A 35 5.86 3.25 13.61
CA LEU A 35 4.48 3.24 13.11
C LEU A 35 3.61 2.21 13.84
N LEU A 36 4.12 0.99 14.05
CA LEU A 36 3.42 -0.05 14.82
C LEU A 36 3.19 0.37 16.28
N SER A 37 4.12 1.14 16.87
CA SER A 37 3.97 1.67 18.24
C SER A 37 2.92 2.79 18.35
N GLU A 38 2.72 3.55 17.26
CA GLU A 38 1.63 4.54 17.17
C GLU A 38 0.28 3.85 16.95
N GLN A 39 0.25 2.94 15.99
CA GLN A 39 -0.93 2.16 15.63
C GLN A 39 -0.51 0.80 15.08
N ASN A 40 -1.02 -0.28 15.68
CA ASN A 40 -0.70 -1.65 15.28
C ASN A 40 -1.41 -2.05 13.97
N GLY A 41 -0.90 -1.52 12.87
CA GLY A 41 -1.45 -1.71 11.53
C GLY A 41 -2.68 -0.86 11.22
N GLY A 42 -3.04 -0.77 9.95
CA GLY A 42 -4.23 -0.05 9.50
C GLY A 42 -4.07 0.65 8.16
N LEU A 43 -5.12 1.36 7.74
CA LEU A 43 -5.17 2.07 6.46
C LEU A 43 -4.27 3.30 6.46
N ILE A 44 -3.57 3.52 5.35
CA ILE A 44 -2.67 4.65 5.16
C ILE A 44 -3.23 5.66 4.15
N ARG A 45 -2.82 6.93 4.30
CA ARG A 45 -3.37 8.04 3.50
C ARG A 45 -2.81 8.11 2.10
N LYS A 46 -1.49 8.03 1.98
CA LYS A 46 -0.78 8.00 0.71
C LYS A 46 -0.67 6.54 0.29
N ASN A 47 -1.28 6.21 -0.80
CA ASN A 47 -1.53 4.82 -1.18
C ASN A 47 -0.90 4.40 -2.51
N HIS A 48 0.03 5.21 -3.05
CA HIS A 48 0.76 4.88 -4.27
C HIS A 48 2.27 5.00 -4.04
N PHE A 49 3.01 4.13 -4.70
CA PHE A 49 4.47 4.17 -4.78
C PHE A 49 4.93 4.03 -6.23
N LYS A 50 6.07 4.63 -6.56
CA LYS A 50 6.68 4.48 -7.88
C LYS A 50 7.37 3.14 -8.01
N THR A 51 7.40 2.61 -9.24
CA THR A 51 8.18 1.44 -9.59
C THR A 51 9.30 1.84 -10.55
N THR A 52 10.42 1.11 -10.48
CA THR A 52 11.59 1.35 -11.35
C THR A 52 11.37 0.83 -12.77
N GLU A 53 10.48 -0.14 -12.92
CA GLU A 53 10.05 -0.74 -14.16
C GLU A 53 8.53 -0.86 -14.15
N PRO A 54 7.87 -0.92 -15.32
CA PRO A 54 6.43 -1.13 -15.37
C PRO A 54 6.03 -2.42 -14.63
N THR A 55 4.96 -2.34 -13.85
CA THR A 55 4.33 -3.53 -13.27
C THR A 55 3.78 -4.44 -14.38
N SER A 56 3.42 -5.66 -14.04
CA SER A 56 2.78 -6.62 -14.95
C SER A 56 1.53 -6.06 -15.66
N TYR A 57 0.94 -5.02 -15.12
CA TYR A 57 -0.20 -4.29 -15.73
C TYR A 57 0.24 -3.11 -16.60
N GLY A 58 1.54 -2.91 -16.85
CA GLY A 58 2.08 -1.79 -17.64
C GLY A 58 2.04 -0.43 -16.95
N LEU A 59 1.91 -0.41 -15.61
CA LEU A 59 1.87 0.82 -14.81
C LEU A 59 3.26 1.10 -14.22
N ASP A 60 3.65 2.37 -14.13
CA ASP A 60 4.89 2.85 -13.51
C ASP A 60 4.73 3.12 -12.00
N PHE A 61 3.67 2.60 -11.41
CA PHE A 61 3.35 2.68 -10.00
C PHE A 61 2.68 1.41 -9.49
N GLY A 62 2.74 1.22 -8.17
CA GLY A 62 1.94 0.23 -7.45
C GLY A 62 1.10 0.88 -6.36
N GLU A 63 0.22 0.11 -5.76
CA GLU A 63 -0.72 0.56 -4.74
C GLU A 63 -0.47 -0.15 -3.40
N ILE A 64 -0.69 0.60 -2.33
CA ILE A 64 -0.65 0.10 -0.96
C ILE A 64 -1.78 0.75 -0.16
N TYR A 65 -2.66 -0.04 0.43
CA TYR A 65 -3.82 0.48 1.13
C TYR A 65 -3.66 0.49 2.65
N TYR A 66 -2.88 -0.43 3.18
CA TYR A 66 -2.67 -0.59 4.62
C TYR A 66 -1.25 -1.08 4.93
N LEU A 67 -0.83 -0.88 6.15
CA LEU A 67 0.31 -1.59 6.75
C LEU A 67 -0.22 -2.67 7.68
N ALA A 68 0.35 -3.86 7.58
CA ALA A 68 -0.02 -5.00 8.41
C ALA A 68 0.24 -4.71 9.91
N SER A 69 -0.64 -5.20 10.77
CA SER A 69 -0.35 -5.33 12.20
C SER A 69 0.67 -6.45 12.46
N LEU A 70 1.20 -6.55 13.68
CA LEU A 70 2.14 -7.63 14.02
C LEU A 70 1.59 -9.03 13.72
N ASP A 71 0.29 -9.23 13.89
CA ASP A 71 -0.33 -10.53 13.67
C ASP A 71 -0.57 -10.84 12.18
N GLU A 72 -0.69 -9.79 11.36
CA GLU A 72 -0.95 -9.89 9.91
C GLU A 72 0.33 -9.98 9.07
N ILE A 73 1.52 -9.77 9.65
CA ILE A 73 2.79 -9.95 8.95
C ILE A 73 2.95 -11.40 8.52
N LEU A 74 3.25 -11.62 7.24
CA LEU A 74 3.39 -12.93 6.62
C LEU A 74 4.84 -13.22 6.24
N THR A 75 5.26 -14.49 6.35
CA THR A 75 6.58 -14.96 5.91
C THR A 75 6.51 -16.20 5.01
N ASP A 76 5.49 -17.01 5.22
CA ASP A 76 5.34 -18.28 4.52
C ASP A 76 4.17 -18.16 3.54
N ILE A 77 4.49 -17.79 2.31
CA ILE A 77 3.54 -17.69 1.20
C ILE A 77 3.78 -18.89 0.29
N PRO A 78 2.78 -19.77 0.07
CA PRO A 78 2.97 -20.99 -0.71
C PRO A 78 3.50 -20.74 -2.14
N GLU A 79 3.09 -19.63 -2.75
CA GLU A 79 3.47 -19.21 -4.09
C GLU A 79 4.91 -18.70 -4.17
N GLN A 80 5.53 -18.37 -3.04
CA GLN A 80 6.91 -17.84 -2.98
C GLN A 80 7.95 -18.80 -3.58
N LYS A 81 7.69 -20.11 -3.53
CA LYS A 81 8.58 -21.13 -4.13
C LYS A 81 8.72 -21.00 -5.64
N ASP A 82 7.78 -20.35 -6.31
CA ASP A 82 7.77 -20.18 -7.76
C ASP A 82 8.52 -18.91 -8.20
N VAL A 83 8.97 -18.09 -7.23
CA VAL A 83 9.72 -16.85 -7.45
C VAL A 83 11.12 -16.98 -6.85
N ASP A 84 12.15 -16.67 -7.63
CA ASP A 84 13.53 -16.69 -7.16
C ASP A 84 13.83 -15.44 -6.31
N LEU A 85 13.60 -15.55 -5.00
CA LEU A 85 13.85 -14.48 -4.03
C LEU A 85 15.01 -14.89 -3.11
N ALA A 86 16.10 -14.14 -3.19
CA ALA A 86 17.24 -14.34 -2.29
C ALA A 86 16.90 -13.92 -0.85
N GLY A 87 17.42 -14.68 0.13
CA GLY A 87 17.29 -14.35 1.54
C GLY A 87 15.89 -14.57 2.10
N LYS A 88 15.55 -13.79 3.12
CA LYS A 88 14.28 -13.90 3.83
C LYS A 88 13.34 -12.73 3.51
N GLN A 89 12.10 -13.04 3.20
CA GLN A 89 11.05 -12.05 2.96
C GLN A 89 10.08 -11.99 4.14
N VAL A 90 9.65 -10.76 4.46
CA VAL A 90 8.66 -10.47 5.49
C VAL A 90 7.67 -9.48 4.92
N TYR A 91 6.45 -9.93 4.63
CA TYR A 91 5.44 -9.14 3.92
C TYR A 91 4.57 -8.36 4.89
N PHE A 92 4.45 -7.05 4.64
CA PHE A 92 3.68 -6.11 5.45
C PHE A 92 2.45 -5.54 4.72
N HIS A 93 2.23 -5.95 3.47
CA HIS A 93 1.03 -5.62 2.69
C HIS A 93 0.72 -6.73 1.71
N ARG A 94 -0.57 -6.94 1.47
CA ARG A 94 -1.08 -7.90 0.50
C ARG A 94 -2.32 -7.32 -0.20
N ASP A 95 -2.37 -7.49 -1.52
CA ASP A 95 -3.54 -7.23 -2.34
C ASP A 95 -3.64 -8.33 -3.41
N GLU A 96 -4.52 -9.31 -3.19
CA GLU A 96 -4.64 -10.53 -4.00
C GLU A 96 -3.30 -11.27 -4.14
N SER A 97 -2.72 -11.32 -5.37
CA SER A 97 -1.42 -11.94 -5.68
C SER A 97 -0.23 -11.01 -5.46
N ARG A 98 -0.47 -9.73 -5.13
CA ARG A 98 0.53 -8.67 -5.02
C ARG A 98 0.90 -8.41 -3.58
N TYR A 99 2.19 -8.39 -3.31
CA TYR A 99 2.73 -8.23 -1.96
C TYR A 99 3.79 -7.14 -1.92
N LEU A 100 3.86 -6.41 -0.79
CA LEU A 100 4.99 -5.58 -0.43
C LEU A 100 5.66 -6.18 0.80
N GLY A 101 6.97 -6.30 0.75
CA GLY A 101 7.72 -6.94 1.82
C GLY A 101 9.11 -6.34 2.03
N PHE A 102 9.65 -6.66 3.18
CA PHE A 102 11.05 -6.49 3.53
C PHE A 102 11.85 -7.65 2.95
N SER A 103 12.91 -7.37 2.21
CA SER A 103 13.85 -8.37 1.67
C SER A 103 15.18 -8.32 2.42
N TYR A 104 15.45 -9.36 3.19
CA TYR A 104 16.67 -9.51 3.98
C TYR A 104 17.64 -10.43 3.24
N ILE A 105 18.55 -9.88 2.42
CA ILE A 105 19.50 -10.68 1.65
C ILE A 105 20.64 -11.19 2.53
N ASP A 106 21.21 -10.34 3.37
CA ASP A 106 22.42 -10.63 4.17
C ASP A 106 22.22 -10.48 5.68
N ASN A 107 21.06 -10.85 6.22
CA ASN A 107 20.71 -10.65 7.64
C ASN A 107 20.91 -9.20 8.12
N THR A 108 20.76 -8.22 7.25
CA THR A 108 20.88 -6.82 7.58
C THR A 108 19.69 -6.34 8.41
N SER A 109 19.89 -5.32 9.24
CA SER A 109 18.79 -4.63 9.94
C SER A 109 18.04 -3.65 9.06
N GLU A 110 18.54 -3.38 7.87
CA GLU A 110 18.01 -2.45 6.88
C GLU A 110 17.65 -3.21 5.59
N PRO A 111 16.48 -3.86 5.53
CA PRO A 111 16.06 -4.58 4.34
C PRO A 111 15.59 -3.61 3.26
N SER A 112 15.80 -3.97 1.99
CA SER A 112 15.13 -3.30 0.87
C SER A 112 13.63 -3.62 0.85
N ILE A 113 12.86 -2.76 0.19
CA ILE A 113 11.43 -2.96 -0.01
C ILE A 113 11.22 -3.55 -1.39
N ILE A 114 10.53 -4.69 -1.43
CA ILE A 114 10.19 -5.39 -2.67
C ILE A 114 8.67 -5.38 -2.90
N TYR A 115 8.32 -5.26 -4.17
CA TYR A 115 7.00 -5.60 -4.69
C TYR A 115 7.11 -6.97 -5.38
N VAL A 116 6.19 -7.87 -5.07
CA VAL A 116 6.11 -9.19 -5.70
C VAL A 116 4.69 -9.42 -6.18
N ASP A 117 4.56 -9.80 -7.44
CA ASP A 117 3.32 -10.30 -8.01
C ASP A 117 3.46 -11.80 -8.29
N PHE A 118 2.84 -12.63 -7.47
CA PHE A 118 2.93 -14.09 -7.58
C PHE A 118 2.12 -14.67 -8.74
N GLU A 119 1.20 -13.92 -9.34
CA GLU A 119 0.48 -14.37 -10.52
C GLU A 119 1.36 -14.27 -11.78
N THR A 120 2.14 -13.22 -11.89
CA THR A 120 3.02 -12.96 -13.03
C THR A 120 4.48 -13.27 -12.76
N LEU A 121 4.82 -13.65 -11.52
CA LEU A 121 6.18 -13.93 -11.02
C LEU A 121 7.11 -12.71 -11.13
N GLN A 122 6.55 -11.49 -11.15
CA GLN A 122 7.34 -10.26 -11.21
C GLN A 122 7.82 -9.87 -9.82
N THR A 123 9.08 -9.47 -9.73
CA THR A 123 9.67 -8.90 -8.52
C THR A 123 10.39 -7.60 -8.86
N LEU A 124 10.11 -6.53 -8.10
CA LEU A 124 10.73 -5.23 -8.25
C LEU A 124 11.26 -4.75 -6.90
N ILE A 125 12.46 -4.17 -6.87
CA ILE A 125 12.90 -3.38 -5.72
C ILE A 125 12.28 -1.99 -5.86
N VAL A 126 11.49 -1.58 -4.88
CA VAL A 126 10.76 -0.30 -4.91
C VAL A 126 11.37 0.76 -4.02
N ALA A 127 12.19 0.37 -3.04
CA ALA A 127 12.99 1.29 -2.23
C ALA A 127 14.15 0.56 -1.53
N GLU A 128 15.24 1.29 -1.28
CA GLU A 128 16.41 0.76 -0.55
C GLU A 128 16.14 0.58 0.95
N THR A 129 15.27 1.42 1.53
CA THR A 129 14.89 1.37 2.94
C THR A 129 13.41 1.62 3.13
N PHE A 130 12.87 1.21 4.28
CA PHE A 130 11.47 1.50 4.61
C PHE A 130 11.24 3.00 4.84
N ALA A 131 12.22 3.72 5.37
CA ALA A 131 12.14 5.18 5.53
C ALA A 131 11.91 5.87 4.17
N THR A 132 12.74 5.57 3.19
CA THR A 132 12.61 6.09 1.82
C THR A 132 11.26 5.71 1.22
N PHE A 133 10.84 4.46 1.37
CA PHE A 133 9.56 3.99 0.87
C PHE A 133 8.38 4.83 1.41
N ILE A 134 8.33 5.06 2.73
CA ILE A 134 7.25 5.83 3.36
C ILE A 134 7.27 7.31 2.96
N GLU A 135 8.46 7.91 2.82
CA GLU A 135 8.61 9.31 2.41
C GLU A 135 8.13 9.54 0.98
N GLU A 136 8.42 8.60 0.09
CA GLU A 136 8.09 8.68 -1.34
C GLU A 136 6.66 8.27 -1.66
N LEU A 137 5.89 7.74 -0.71
CA LEU A 137 4.47 7.47 -0.92
C LEU A 137 3.72 8.76 -1.31
N TYR A 138 2.82 8.64 -2.26
CA TYR A 138 2.02 9.77 -2.74
C TYR A 138 0.52 9.41 -2.81
N PHE A 139 -0.30 10.44 -2.98
CA PHE A 139 -1.73 10.24 -3.22
C PHE A 139 -1.95 9.79 -4.65
N SER A 140 -2.99 8.98 -4.87
CA SER A 140 -3.40 8.66 -6.23
C SER A 140 -3.48 9.93 -7.09
N PRO A 141 -2.90 9.93 -8.30
CA PRO A 141 -3.03 11.06 -9.21
C PRO A 141 -4.48 11.29 -9.68
N PHE A 142 -5.34 10.28 -9.53
CA PHE A 142 -6.74 10.34 -9.96
C PHE A 142 -7.64 11.30 -9.17
N PRO A 143 -7.50 11.49 -7.82
CA PRO A 143 -8.36 12.43 -7.09
C PRO A 143 -8.20 13.89 -7.49
N THR A 144 -6.98 14.34 -7.85
CA THR A 144 -6.74 15.71 -8.29
C THR A 144 -7.39 15.98 -9.65
N ASP A 145 -7.26 15.06 -10.57
CA ASP A 145 -7.91 15.15 -11.88
C ASP A 145 -9.45 15.12 -11.73
N PHE A 146 -9.95 14.29 -10.83
CA PHE A 146 -11.38 14.21 -10.56
C PHE A 146 -11.92 15.50 -9.92
N ALA A 147 -11.18 16.07 -8.96
CA ALA A 147 -11.58 17.33 -8.31
C ALA A 147 -11.46 18.54 -9.23
N GLU A 148 -10.51 18.55 -10.17
CA GLU A 148 -10.34 19.60 -11.17
C GLU A 148 -11.40 19.50 -12.28
N GLN A 149 -11.73 18.29 -12.74
CA GLN A 149 -12.72 18.03 -13.78
C GLN A 149 -14.17 18.16 -13.29
N PHE A 150 -14.40 17.86 -12.01
CA PHE A 150 -15.71 17.95 -11.36
C PHE A 150 -15.62 18.91 -10.16
N PRO A 151 -15.79 20.23 -10.36
CA PRO A 151 -15.80 21.18 -9.27
C PRO A 151 -16.74 20.69 -8.16
N ILE A 152 -16.28 20.66 -6.92
CA ILE A 152 -17.02 20.17 -5.74
C ILE A 152 -18.43 20.81 -5.67
N LYS A 153 -18.58 22.05 -6.12
CA LYS A 153 -19.88 22.72 -6.25
C LYS A 153 -20.84 21.98 -7.18
N LYS A 154 -20.35 21.42 -8.29
CA LYS A 154 -21.20 20.71 -9.27
C LYS A 154 -21.57 19.32 -8.74
N LEU A 155 -20.62 18.62 -8.10
CA LEU A 155 -20.90 17.36 -7.41
C LEU A 155 -21.89 17.55 -6.26
N ASN A 156 -21.71 18.57 -5.43
CA ASN A 156 -22.62 18.88 -4.33
C ASN A 156 -24.01 19.25 -4.82
N GLN A 157 -24.15 19.92 -5.98
CA GLN A 157 -25.46 20.19 -6.62
C GLN A 157 -26.11 18.90 -7.12
N ILE A 158 -25.34 18.00 -7.72
CA ILE A 158 -25.80 16.67 -8.14
C ILE A 158 -26.24 15.85 -6.94
N PHE A 159 -25.45 15.82 -5.86
CA PHE A 159 -25.80 15.12 -4.63
C PHE A 159 -26.90 15.80 -3.80
N ALA A 160 -27.10 17.10 -3.93
CA ALA A 160 -28.17 17.83 -3.23
C ALA A 160 -29.56 17.73 -3.88
N SER A 161 -29.66 17.41 -5.18
CA SER A 161 -30.93 17.17 -5.87
C SER A 161 -31.40 15.71 -5.68
N SER A 162 -32.69 15.46 -5.45
CA SER A 162 -33.16 14.11 -5.08
C SER A 162 -33.37 13.15 -6.27
N ASN A 163 -32.88 11.98 -6.13
CA ASN A 163 -33.25 10.72 -6.77
C ASN A 163 -32.77 10.36 -8.20
N VAL A 164 -33.67 10.01 -9.11
CA VAL A 164 -33.40 9.33 -10.38
C VAL A 164 -32.64 10.21 -11.37
N GLN A 165 -32.88 11.50 -11.34
CA GLN A 165 -32.27 12.48 -12.24
C GLN A 165 -30.77 12.67 -11.99
N LYS A 166 -30.29 12.47 -10.77
CA LYS A 166 -28.90 12.52 -10.37
C LYS A 166 -28.08 11.34 -10.88
N THR A 167 -28.63 10.14 -10.73
CA THR A 167 -27.97 8.93 -11.21
C THR A 167 -27.79 9.02 -12.72
N LYS A 168 -28.79 9.58 -13.43
CA LYS A 168 -28.72 9.80 -14.87
C LYS A 168 -27.66 10.87 -15.23
N GLN A 169 -27.64 12.01 -14.52
CA GLN A 169 -26.63 13.05 -14.73
C GLN A 169 -25.21 12.59 -14.36
N LEU A 170 -25.08 11.74 -13.35
CA LEU A 170 -23.79 11.15 -12.98
C LEU A 170 -23.33 10.15 -14.05
N LEU A 171 -24.24 9.32 -14.58
CA LEU A 171 -23.95 8.39 -15.67
C LEU A 171 -23.59 9.13 -16.96
N GLU A 172 -24.32 10.19 -17.33
CA GLU A 172 -23.97 11.03 -18.47
C GLU A 172 -22.60 11.70 -18.30
N LEU A 173 -22.24 12.14 -17.09
CA LEU A 173 -20.90 12.66 -16.79
C LEU A 173 -19.82 11.59 -16.85
N LEU A 174 -20.13 10.34 -16.51
CA LEU A 174 -19.22 9.22 -16.60
C LEU A 174 -19.05 8.72 -18.05
N GLU A 175 -20.10 8.80 -18.88
CA GLU A 175 -20.04 8.46 -20.30
C GLU A 175 -19.19 9.45 -21.11
N ASP A 176 -19.11 10.72 -20.69
CA ASP A 176 -18.23 11.72 -21.31
C ASP A 176 -16.72 11.45 -21.05
N TYR A 177 -16.37 10.48 -20.18
CA TYR A 177 -15.00 10.11 -19.84
C TYR A 177 -14.79 8.57 -19.89
N PRO A 178 -14.94 7.95 -21.08
CA PRO A 178 -14.94 6.49 -21.22
C PRO A 178 -13.60 5.81 -20.89
N ASP A 179 -12.50 6.55 -20.89
CA ASP A 179 -11.15 6.01 -20.69
C ASP A 179 -10.68 5.99 -19.22
N LYS A 180 -11.52 6.43 -18.28
CA LYS A 180 -11.19 6.39 -16.86
C LYS A 180 -11.80 5.16 -16.20
N LYS A 181 -10.97 4.18 -15.89
CA LYS A 181 -11.35 3.08 -15.00
C LYS A 181 -11.59 3.65 -13.60
N TRP A 182 -12.81 3.55 -13.12
CA TRP A 182 -13.28 3.96 -11.79
C TRP A 182 -13.00 2.85 -10.80
#